data_dc23607caa6ba7be6b2eb91020b79de8
#
_entry.id   dc23607caa6ba7be6b2eb91020b79de8
#
_cell.length_a   1.000
_cell.length_b   1.000
_cell.length_c   1.000
_cell.angle_alpha   90.00
_cell.angle_beta   90.00
_cell.angle_gamma   90.00
#
_symmetry.space_group_name_H-M   'P 1'
#
loop_
_entity.id
_entity.type
_entity.pdbx_description
1 polymer ?
#
loop_
_entity_poly.entity_id
_entity_poly.type
_entity_poly.pdbx_seq_one_letter_code
_entity_poly.pdbx_strand_id
1 'polypeptide(L)'
;LPILRGAEVEVIPIRKLQVHPCTGCMACRSRQTCVLPEDDAQHTLQKIQWADVLIVGSPCYWGNMNGHMKVVFDRIVYGMMGESPKGLPQALHKGKKAVIVSTCSTPWPFNIWFNQTRGVVKALREILKWSGFSIKGVIQKGGTKQHPELTENDKKKCRKIIRKL
;
A
#
# COMPACT_ATOMS: atom_id res chain seq x y z
N LEU A 1 0.60 6.45 -17.99
CA LEU A 1 -0.05 7.10 -16.85
C LEU A 1 -0.22 8.57 -17.18
N PRO A 2 -1.32 8.96 -17.72
CA PRO A 2 -1.58 10.36 -17.79
C PRO A 2 -2.58 10.69 -16.70
N ILE A 3 -2.37 11.79 -16.04
CA ILE A 3 -3.52 12.60 -15.77
C ILE A 3 -4.01 12.52 -14.32
N LEU A 4 -3.16 12.97 -13.47
CA LEU A 4 -3.59 13.99 -12.53
C LEU A 4 -3.05 15.29 -13.13
N ARG A 5 -3.87 16.05 -13.83
CA ARG A 5 -3.43 17.32 -14.45
C ARG A 5 -2.84 18.21 -13.36
N GLY A 6 -1.53 18.48 -13.44
CA GLY A 6 -0.79 19.26 -12.46
C GLY A 6 -0.28 18.51 -11.23
N ALA A 7 -0.39 17.18 -11.14
CA ALA A 7 0.21 16.40 -10.06
C ALA A 7 1.57 15.85 -10.47
N GLU A 8 2.54 15.96 -9.59
CA GLU A 8 3.79 15.22 -9.69
C GLU A 8 3.53 13.76 -9.28
N VAL A 9 3.97 12.81 -10.11
CA VAL A 9 3.74 11.38 -9.90
C VAL A 9 5.06 10.63 -9.90
N GLU A 10 5.37 10.00 -8.78
CA GLU A 10 6.49 9.08 -8.66
C GLU A 10 6.01 7.64 -8.57
N VAL A 11 6.67 6.73 -9.30
CA VAL A 11 6.37 5.30 -9.27
C VAL A 11 7.52 4.54 -8.63
N ILE A 12 7.24 3.84 -7.54
CA ILE A 12 8.21 3.03 -6.81
C ILE A 12 7.96 1.54 -7.14
N PRO A 13 8.77 0.94 -8.02
CA PRO A 13 8.65 -0.47 -8.36
C PRO A 13 9.23 -1.33 -7.23
N ILE A 14 8.38 -1.80 -6.30
CA ILE A 14 8.78 -2.57 -5.10
C ILE A 14 9.73 -3.73 -5.40
N ARG A 15 9.58 -4.39 -6.55
CA ARG A 15 10.46 -5.51 -6.97
C ARG A 15 11.92 -5.12 -7.20
N LYS A 16 12.22 -3.83 -7.37
CA LYS A 16 13.57 -3.31 -7.60
C LYS A 16 14.24 -2.84 -6.31
N LEU A 17 13.48 -2.73 -5.23
CA LEU A 17 13.99 -2.27 -3.96
C LEU A 17 14.82 -3.35 -3.29
N GLN A 18 15.93 -2.94 -2.71
CA GLN A 18 16.77 -3.76 -1.85
C GLN A 18 16.47 -3.39 -0.40
N VAL A 19 15.67 -4.21 0.27
CA VAL A 19 15.21 -3.98 1.63
C VAL A 19 15.47 -5.21 2.48
N HIS A 20 16.23 -5.05 3.55
CA HIS A 20 16.44 -6.11 4.53
C HIS A 20 15.16 -6.34 5.34
N PRO A 21 14.76 -7.60 5.58
CA PRO A 21 13.62 -7.90 6.42
C PRO A 21 13.74 -7.33 7.84
N CYS A 22 12.61 -6.93 8.41
CA CYS A 22 12.56 -6.51 9.82
C CYS A 22 12.91 -7.70 10.73
N THR A 23 13.80 -7.48 11.71
CA THR A 23 14.22 -8.51 12.67
C THR A 23 13.33 -8.61 13.91
N GLY A 24 12.31 -7.76 14.02
CA GLY A 24 11.40 -7.77 15.17
C GLY A 24 12.02 -7.25 16.47
N CYS A 25 13.14 -6.55 16.42
CA CYS A 25 13.88 -6.10 17.60
C CYS A 25 13.17 -5.03 18.45
N MET A 26 12.09 -4.45 17.95
CA MET A 26 11.23 -3.43 18.61
C MET A 26 11.94 -2.11 18.96
N ALA A 27 13.22 -1.93 18.65
CA ALA A 27 13.99 -0.71 18.98
C ALA A 27 13.39 0.57 18.35
N CYS A 28 12.73 0.45 17.22
CA CYS A 28 12.09 1.59 16.55
C CYS A 28 10.90 2.18 17.34
N ARG A 29 10.32 1.49 18.30
CA ARG A 29 9.26 2.02 19.17
C ARG A 29 9.75 3.15 20.06
N SER A 30 10.95 3.00 20.63
CA SER A 30 11.57 4.03 21.47
C SER A 30 12.38 5.04 20.68
N ARG A 31 13.11 4.58 19.65
CA ARG A 31 14.02 5.44 18.86
C ARG A 31 13.34 6.19 17.73
N GLN A 32 12.13 5.80 17.36
CA GLN A 32 11.38 6.30 16.19
C GLN A 32 12.15 6.22 14.87
N THR A 33 13.12 5.30 14.81
CA THR A 33 13.90 4.98 13.63
C THR A 33 14.34 3.52 13.66
N CYS A 34 14.61 2.94 12.49
CA CYS A 34 15.12 1.58 12.41
C CYS A 34 16.61 1.53 12.76
N VAL A 35 17.02 0.51 13.50
CA VAL A 35 18.43 0.28 13.89
C VAL A 35 19.23 -0.52 12.86
N LEU A 36 18.55 -1.16 11.90
CA LEU A 36 19.22 -1.84 10.79
C LEU A 36 19.84 -0.79 9.85
N PRO A 37 20.88 -1.17 9.10
CA PRO A 37 21.50 -0.29 8.11
C PRO A 37 20.46 0.34 7.19
N GLU A 38 20.74 1.55 6.75
CA GLU A 38 19.89 2.26 5.78
C GLU A 38 19.85 1.52 4.46
N ASP A 39 18.67 1.42 3.89
CA ASP A 39 18.40 0.77 2.61
C ASP A 39 17.21 1.45 1.91
N ASP A 40 16.68 0.88 0.86
CA ASP A 40 15.56 1.48 0.11
C ASP A 40 14.26 1.64 0.92
N ALA A 41 14.17 1.05 2.11
CA ALA A 41 13.00 1.23 2.98
C ALA A 41 12.89 2.66 3.49
N GLN A 42 13.99 3.27 3.94
CA GLN A 42 13.99 4.64 4.44
C GLN A 42 13.68 5.64 3.33
N HIS A 43 14.27 5.47 2.14
CA HIS A 43 13.95 6.29 0.97
C HIS A 43 12.48 6.16 0.56
N THR A 44 11.92 4.94 0.62
CA THR A 44 10.49 4.71 0.35
C THR A 44 9.62 5.42 1.38
N LEU A 45 10.00 5.39 2.67
CA LEU A 45 9.28 6.10 3.72
C LEU A 45 9.28 7.61 3.49
N GLN A 46 10.42 8.20 3.14
CA GLN A 46 10.51 9.64 2.84
C GLN A 46 9.55 10.04 1.71
N LYS A 47 9.46 9.24 0.65
CA LYS A 47 8.52 9.46 -0.45
C LYS A 47 7.05 9.33 -0.02
N ILE A 48 6.73 8.38 0.84
CA ILE A 48 5.39 8.24 1.42
C ILE A 48 5.06 9.45 2.31
N GLN A 49 6.03 9.95 3.06
CA GLN A 49 5.87 11.13 3.90
C GLN A 49 5.72 12.42 3.08
N TRP A 50 6.35 12.51 1.92
CA TRP A 50 6.21 13.64 1.02
C TRP A 50 4.86 13.62 0.29
N ALA A 51 4.37 12.49 -0.18
CA ALA A 51 3.19 12.37 -1.01
C ALA A 51 1.89 12.76 -0.28
N ASP A 52 1.00 13.51 -0.95
CA ASP A 52 -0.37 13.79 -0.49
C ASP A 52 -1.31 12.61 -0.74
N VAL A 53 -1.01 11.83 -1.78
CA VAL A 53 -1.81 10.67 -2.20
C VAL A 53 -0.92 9.46 -2.40
N LEU A 54 -1.22 8.38 -1.70
CA LEU A 54 -0.53 7.10 -1.82
C LEU A 54 -1.40 6.09 -2.59
N ILE A 55 -0.93 5.63 -3.74
CA ILE A 55 -1.57 4.53 -4.48
C ILE A 55 -0.76 3.27 -4.25
N VAL A 56 -1.33 2.30 -3.56
CA VAL A 56 -0.67 1.01 -3.26
C VAL A 56 -1.27 -0.09 -4.09
N GLY A 57 -0.45 -0.70 -4.95
CA GLY A 57 -0.84 -1.82 -5.80
C GLY A 57 -0.08 -3.10 -5.47
N SER A 58 -0.81 -4.20 -5.25
CA SER A 58 -0.20 -5.51 -5.05
C SER A 58 -0.96 -6.62 -5.78
N PRO A 59 -0.24 -7.54 -6.43
CA PRO A 59 -0.83 -8.82 -6.79
C PRO A 59 -1.17 -9.61 -5.52
N CYS A 60 -2.15 -10.49 -5.65
CA CYS A 60 -2.51 -11.41 -4.58
C CYS A 60 -1.65 -12.67 -4.64
N TYR A 61 -0.98 -12.98 -3.56
CA TYR A 61 -0.34 -14.26 -3.32
C TYR A 61 -0.85 -14.84 -2.00
N TRP A 62 -1.44 -16.05 -2.07
CA TRP A 62 -2.01 -16.73 -0.89
C TRP A 62 -3.01 -15.87 -0.11
N GLY A 63 -3.85 -15.12 -0.82
CA GLY A 63 -4.85 -14.25 -0.18
C GLY A 63 -4.26 -13.01 0.53
N ASN A 64 -3.00 -12.64 0.26
CA ASN A 64 -2.34 -11.51 0.89
C ASN A 64 -1.55 -10.68 -0.14
N MET A 65 -1.01 -9.53 0.28
CA MET A 65 -0.06 -8.75 -0.51
C MET A 65 1.21 -9.56 -0.77
N ASN A 66 1.98 -9.18 -1.79
CA ASN A 66 3.23 -9.87 -2.06
C ASN A 66 4.28 -9.64 -0.95
N GLY A 67 5.23 -10.60 -0.82
CA GLY A 67 6.22 -10.59 0.24
C GLY A 67 7.10 -9.35 0.26
N HIS A 68 7.57 -8.86 -0.92
CA HIS A 68 8.40 -7.66 -0.98
C HIS A 68 7.67 -6.42 -0.42
N MET A 69 6.39 -6.26 -0.72
CA MET A 69 5.60 -5.15 -0.18
C MET A 69 5.44 -5.28 1.34
N LYS A 70 5.23 -6.50 1.85
CA LYS A 70 5.14 -6.75 3.29
C LYS A 70 6.46 -6.41 3.98
N VAL A 71 7.60 -6.84 3.41
CA VAL A 71 8.94 -6.50 3.92
C VAL A 71 9.14 -4.99 4.02
N VAL A 72 8.77 -4.22 2.99
CA VAL A 72 8.86 -2.75 3.04
C VAL A 72 8.03 -2.19 4.18
N PHE A 73 6.75 -2.54 4.29
CA PHE A 73 5.88 -2.03 5.36
C PHE A 73 6.36 -2.43 6.75
N ASP A 74 6.90 -3.63 6.92
CA ASP A 74 7.46 -4.07 8.20
C ASP A 74 8.69 -3.25 8.60
N ARG A 75 9.52 -2.87 7.63
CA ARG A 75 10.72 -2.07 7.87
C ARG A 75 10.43 -0.61 8.21
N ILE A 76 9.35 -0.05 7.66
CA ILE A 76 8.98 1.37 7.83
C ILE A 76 7.86 1.59 8.85
N VAL A 77 7.49 0.58 9.62
CA VAL A 77 6.35 0.63 10.56
C VAL A 77 6.39 1.87 11.46
N TYR A 78 7.58 2.23 11.95
CA TYR A 78 7.79 3.38 12.83
C TYR A 78 7.46 4.74 12.19
N GLY A 79 7.61 4.85 10.88
CA GLY A 79 7.30 6.06 10.11
C GLY A 79 5.89 6.06 9.54
N MET A 80 5.21 4.91 9.57
CA MET A 80 3.79 4.80 9.18
C MET A 80 2.87 5.08 10.35
N MET A 81 3.21 4.57 11.52
CA MET A 81 2.41 4.68 12.73
C MET A 81 3.32 4.87 13.93
N GLY A 82 3.06 5.91 14.71
CA GLY A 82 3.70 6.14 16.01
C GLY A 82 3.00 5.41 17.15
N GLU A 83 3.56 5.55 18.33
CA GLU A 83 2.99 5.02 19.58
C GLU A 83 2.99 6.11 20.65
N SER A 84 1.88 6.28 21.35
CA SER A 84 1.79 7.21 22.46
C SER A 84 2.53 6.65 23.69
N PRO A 85 2.83 7.47 24.74
CA PRO A 85 3.40 6.97 25.98
C PRO A 85 2.55 5.90 26.68
N LYS A 86 1.26 5.83 26.35
CA LYS A 86 0.32 4.81 26.85
C LYS A 86 0.22 3.57 25.95
N GLY A 87 1.10 3.42 24.94
CA GLY A 87 1.10 2.31 24.01
C GLY A 87 -0.02 2.34 22.97
N LEU A 88 -0.73 3.47 22.80
CA LEU A 88 -1.80 3.60 21.81
C LEU A 88 -1.25 4.04 20.47
N PRO A 89 -1.75 3.46 19.35
CA PRO A 89 -1.32 3.84 18.01
C PRO A 89 -1.57 5.33 17.72
N GLN A 90 -0.59 5.98 17.11
CA GLN A 90 -0.67 7.36 16.64
C GLN A 90 -0.52 7.42 15.12
N ALA A 91 -1.53 7.92 14.45
CA ALA A 91 -1.53 8.08 13.00
C ALA A 91 -0.60 9.22 12.57
N LEU A 92 0.41 8.92 11.74
CA LEU A 92 1.41 9.89 11.28
C LEU A 92 1.08 10.55 9.94
N HIS A 93 0.06 10.05 9.20
CA HIS A 93 -0.31 10.52 7.86
C HIS A 93 -1.73 11.08 7.79
N LYS A 94 -2.21 11.71 8.88
CA LYS A 94 -3.54 12.35 8.89
C LYS A 94 -3.65 13.41 7.81
N GLY A 95 -4.82 13.46 7.15
CA GLY A 95 -5.08 14.38 6.05
C GLY A 95 -4.70 13.86 4.67
N LYS A 96 -3.81 12.88 4.58
CA LYS A 96 -3.41 12.26 3.32
C LYS A 96 -4.43 11.25 2.82
N LYS A 97 -4.44 11.03 1.51
CA LYS A 97 -5.39 10.13 0.84
C LYS A 97 -4.69 8.86 0.38
N ALA A 98 -5.44 7.76 0.25
CA ALA A 98 -4.91 6.52 -0.30
C ALA A 98 -5.88 5.85 -1.26
N VAL A 99 -5.32 5.08 -2.19
CA VAL A 99 -6.04 4.15 -3.09
C VAL A 99 -5.37 2.78 -3.01
N ILE A 100 -6.19 1.74 -2.91
CA ILE A 100 -5.71 0.35 -2.89
C ILE A 100 -6.05 -0.30 -4.23
N VAL A 101 -5.06 -0.97 -4.84
CA VAL A 101 -5.24 -1.77 -6.04
C VAL A 101 -4.80 -3.20 -5.75
N SER A 102 -5.68 -4.16 -6.00
CA SER A 102 -5.37 -5.58 -5.87
C SER A 102 -5.72 -6.32 -7.13
N THR A 103 -4.82 -7.20 -7.58
CA THR A 103 -5.01 -8.03 -8.77
C THR A 103 -4.76 -9.49 -8.44
N CYS A 104 -5.43 -10.41 -9.16
CA CYS A 104 -5.14 -11.84 -9.09
C CYS A 104 -5.55 -12.55 -10.38
N SER A 105 -5.03 -13.77 -10.58
CA SER A 105 -5.39 -14.63 -11.71
C SER A 105 -6.79 -15.25 -11.59
N THR A 106 -7.30 -15.42 -10.37
CA THR A 106 -8.63 -15.98 -10.10
C THR A 106 -9.70 -15.07 -10.67
N PRO A 107 -10.63 -15.58 -11.52
CA PRO A 107 -11.65 -14.75 -12.15
C PRO A 107 -12.72 -14.27 -11.16
N TRP A 108 -13.44 -13.23 -11.55
CA TRP A 108 -14.63 -12.78 -10.83
C TRP A 108 -15.76 -13.81 -11.01
N PRO A 109 -16.59 -14.12 -10.00
CA PRO A 109 -16.61 -13.56 -8.63
C PRO A 109 -15.70 -14.31 -7.64
N PHE A 110 -15.04 -15.37 -8.04
CA PHE A 110 -14.25 -16.27 -7.17
C PHE A 110 -13.07 -15.55 -6.49
N ASN A 111 -12.47 -14.53 -7.15
CA ASN A 111 -11.46 -13.70 -6.54
C ASN A 111 -11.93 -13.01 -5.25
N ILE A 112 -13.23 -12.72 -5.16
CA ILE A 112 -13.86 -12.14 -3.97
C ILE A 112 -14.26 -13.23 -2.98
N TRP A 113 -14.95 -14.30 -3.45
CA TRP A 113 -15.48 -15.36 -2.58
C TRP A 113 -14.36 -16.13 -1.88
N PHE A 114 -13.28 -16.46 -2.57
CA PHE A 114 -12.13 -17.15 -2.00
C PHE A 114 -11.11 -16.21 -1.33
N ASN A 115 -11.53 -14.99 -0.99
CA ASN A 115 -10.73 -14.02 -0.25
C ASN A 115 -9.37 -13.67 -0.91
N GLN A 116 -9.24 -13.79 -2.24
CA GLN A 116 -8.00 -13.51 -2.94
C GLN A 116 -7.69 -12.00 -2.90
N THR A 117 -8.31 -11.22 -3.79
CA THR A 117 -8.11 -9.76 -3.79
C THR A 117 -8.62 -9.10 -2.51
N ARG A 118 -9.63 -9.67 -1.85
CA ARG A 118 -10.12 -9.16 -0.55
C ARG A 118 -9.08 -9.25 0.55
N GLY A 119 -8.29 -10.33 0.59
CA GLY A 119 -7.24 -10.49 1.60
C GLY A 119 -6.16 -9.41 1.46
N VAL A 120 -5.72 -9.13 0.23
CA VAL A 120 -4.80 -8.01 -0.05
C VAL A 120 -5.38 -6.68 0.42
N VAL A 121 -6.65 -6.42 0.07
CA VAL A 121 -7.34 -5.18 0.47
C VAL A 121 -7.45 -5.07 1.98
N LYS A 122 -7.77 -6.18 2.69
CA LYS A 122 -7.86 -6.20 4.15
C LYS A 122 -6.51 -5.83 4.78
N ALA A 123 -5.42 -6.47 4.34
CA ALA A 123 -4.09 -6.23 4.88
C ALA A 123 -3.59 -4.79 4.62
N LEU A 124 -3.74 -4.28 3.40
CA LEU A 124 -3.36 -2.89 3.08
C LEU A 124 -4.26 -1.87 3.78
N ARG A 125 -5.54 -2.17 3.94
CA ARG A 125 -6.48 -1.29 4.66
C ARG A 125 -6.11 -1.15 6.13
N GLU A 126 -5.66 -2.22 6.75
CA GLU A 126 -5.17 -2.21 8.13
C GLU A 126 -4.01 -1.23 8.27
N ILE A 127 -2.97 -1.40 7.47
CA ILE A 127 -1.79 -0.53 7.47
C ILE A 127 -2.19 0.95 7.26
N LEU A 128 -2.94 1.23 6.18
CA LEU A 128 -3.26 2.60 5.78
C LEU A 128 -4.18 3.30 6.78
N LYS A 129 -5.14 2.59 7.37
CA LYS A 129 -6.04 3.17 8.40
C LYS A 129 -5.28 3.53 9.67
N TRP A 130 -4.47 2.63 10.20
CA TRP A 130 -3.66 2.90 11.39
C TRP A 130 -2.64 4.00 11.15
N SER A 131 -2.12 4.12 9.93
CA SER A 131 -1.25 5.21 9.51
C SER A 131 -1.98 6.57 9.37
N GLY A 132 -3.31 6.58 9.29
CA GLY A 132 -4.12 7.80 9.22
C GLY A 132 -4.55 8.22 7.82
N PHE A 133 -4.31 7.40 6.80
CA PHE A 133 -4.75 7.70 5.43
C PHE A 133 -6.27 7.59 5.28
N SER A 134 -6.85 8.55 4.55
CA SER A 134 -8.24 8.49 4.08
C SER A 134 -8.33 7.68 2.78
N ILE A 135 -8.85 6.45 2.83
CA ILE A 135 -8.96 5.56 1.66
C ILE A 135 -10.10 6.03 0.76
N LYS A 136 -9.76 6.60 -0.41
CA LYS A 136 -10.70 7.17 -1.38
C LYS A 136 -11.20 6.17 -2.42
N GLY A 137 -10.51 5.04 -2.57
CA GLY A 137 -10.92 4.03 -3.52
C GLY A 137 -10.22 2.69 -3.34
N VAL A 138 -10.90 1.65 -3.82
CA VAL A 138 -10.37 0.28 -3.87
C VAL A 138 -10.69 -0.31 -5.22
N ILE A 139 -9.68 -0.82 -5.91
CA ILE A 139 -9.80 -1.54 -7.17
C ILE A 139 -9.39 -2.99 -6.94
N GLN A 140 -10.27 -3.91 -7.29
CA GLN A 140 -10.01 -5.34 -7.23
C GLN A 140 -10.25 -5.93 -8.62
N LYS A 141 -9.18 -6.40 -9.27
CA LYS A 141 -9.25 -7.01 -10.60
C LYS A 141 -8.87 -8.49 -10.51
N GLY A 142 -9.85 -9.34 -10.73
CA GLY A 142 -9.63 -10.77 -10.94
C GLY A 142 -9.44 -11.13 -12.41
N GLY A 143 -9.02 -12.38 -12.69
CA GLY A 143 -8.92 -12.92 -14.04
C GLY A 143 -7.77 -12.34 -14.87
N THR A 144 -6.72 -11.82 -14.24
CA THR A 144 -5.62 -11.14 -14.97
C THR A 144 -4.79 -12.07 -15.86
N LYS A 145 -4.89 -13.39 -15.69
CA LYS A 145 -4.25 -14.37 -16.58
C LYS A 145 -4.96 -14.45 -17.93
N GLN A 146 -6.30 -14.43 -17.92
CA GLN A 146 -7.14 -14.51 -19.12
C GLN A 146 -7.38 -13.13 -19.75
N HIS A 147 -7.51 -12.11 -18.90
CA HIS A 147 -7.86 -10.74 -19.28
C HIS A 147 -6.91 -9.73 -18.63
N PRO A 148 -5.64 -9.63 -19.11
CA PRO A 148 -4.64 -8.72 -18.52
C PRO A 148 -4.98 -7.25 -18.76
N GLU A 149 -5.71 -6.94 -19.82
CA GLU A 149 -6.04 -5.58 -20.23
C GLU A 149 -7.10 -4.93 -19.32
N LEU A 150 -7.03 -3.61 -19.19
CA LEU A 150 -8.04 -2.85 -18.49
C LEU A 150 -9.31 -2.73 -19.36
N THR A 151 -10.42 -3.19 -18.82
CA THR A 151 -11.74 -2.98 -19.45
C THR A 151 -12.17 -1.51 -19.33
N GLU A 152 -13.12 -1.09 -20.16
CA GLU A 152 -13.69 0.26 -20.04
C GLU A 152 -14.35 0.50 -18.67
N ASN A 153 -14.91 -0.55 -18.06
CA ASN A 153 -15.44 -0.47 -16.70
C ASN A 153 -14.32 -0.22 -15.66
N ASP A 154 -13.17 -0.88 -15.80
CA ASP A 154 -12.01 -0.63 -14.94
C ASP A 154 -11.52 0.81 -15.09
N LYS A 155 -11.40 1.30 -16.32
CA LYS A 155 -11.02 2.70 -16.61
C LYS A 155 -12.03 3.69 -16.02
N LYS A 156 -13.34 3.40 -16.13
CA LYS A 156 -14.41 4.23 -15.53
C LYS A 156 -14.30 4.28 -14.00
N LYS A 157 -14.03 3.14 -13.36
CA LYS A 157 -13.77 3.09 -11.91
C LYS A 157 -12.54 3.92 -11.52
N CYS A 158 -11.43 3.78 -12.26
CA CYS A 158 -10.23 4.59 -12.04
C CYS A 158 -10.53 6.08 -12.13
N ARG A 159 -11.20 6.54 -13.20
CA ARG A 159 -11.60 7.95 -13.38
C ARG A 159 -12.48 8.47 -12.22
N LYS A 160 -13.43 7.65 -11.74
CA LYS A 160 -14.28 8.00 -10.59
C LYS A 160 -13.48 8.17 -9.30
N ILE A 161 -12.45 7.34 -9.09
CA ILE A 161 -11.58 7.43 -7.91
C ILE A 161 -10.69 8.68 -7.99
N ILE A 162 -10.07 8.92 -9.15
CA ILE A 162 -9.20 10.08 -9.38
C ILE A 162 -9.93 11.41 -9.08
N ARG A 163 -11.21 11.51 -9.41
CA ARG A 163 -12.01 12.72 -9.11
C ARG A 163 -12.19 12.98 -7.61
N LYS A 164 -11.86 12.03 -6.73
CA LYS A 164 -11.95 12.17 -5.27
C LYS A 164 -10.60 12.49 -4.61
N LEU A 165 -9.54 12.47 -5.41
CA LEU A 165 -8.18 12.81 -4.98
C LEU A 165 -7.91 14.29 -5.12
#